data_56671c13beba3deeb8f86502f6f5f639
#
_entry.id   56671c13beba3deeb8f86502f6f5f639
#
_cell.length_a   1.000
_cell.length_b   1.000
_cell.length_c   1.000
_cell.angle_alpha   90.00
_cell.angle_beta   90.00
_cell.angle_gamma   90.00
#
_symmetry.space_group_name_H-M   'P 1'
#
loop_
_entity.id
_entity.type
_entity.pdbx_description
1 polymer ?
#
loop_
_entity_poly.entity_id
_entity_poly.type
_entity_poly.pdbx_seq_one_letter_code
_entity_poly.pdbx_strand_id
1 'polypeptide(L)'
;MDKAREAAVFALERTRRDGAWTSALSDAMKTKYDLDSRSLSLAVSISLGVLQNTALLDYYIDLNSKSASKIEPKVRDIMRSGAYQLIFMDKIPASAAVN
;
A
#
# COMPACT_ATOMS: atom_id res chain seq x y z
N MET A 1 8.98 -4.72 -8.54
CA MET A 1 8.00 -3.73 -8.00
C MET A 1 8.46 -2.34 -8.41
N ASP A 2 7.56 -1.49 -8.85
CA ASP A 2 7.96 -0.15 -9.26
C ASP A 2 8.25 0.77 -8.06
N LYS A 3 8.87 1.92 -8.34
CA LYS A 3 9.32 2.85 -7.31
C LYS A 3 8.18 3.35 -6.41
N ALA A 4 7.02 3.66 -7.01
CA ALA A 4 5.89 4.19 -6.23
C ALA A 4 5.37 3.15 -5.24
N ARG A 5 5.28 1.91 -5.66
CA ARG A 5 4.82 0.81 -4.81
C ARG A 5 5.83 0.45 -3.73
N GLU A 6 7.13 0.49 -4.07
CA GLU A 6 8.18 0.32 -3.07
C GLU A 6 8.15 1.44 -2.03
N ALA A 7 7.94 2.66 -2.47
CA ALA A 7 7.84 3.82 -1.58
C ALA A 7 6.64 3.68 -0.63
N ALA A 8 5.52 3.18 -1.12
CA ALA A 8 4.35 2.94 -0.28
C ALA A 8 4.65 1.93 0.84
N VAL A 9 5.32 0.83 0.51
CA VAL A 9 5.72 -0.18 1.51
C VAL A 9 6.70 0.42 2.52
N PHE A 10 7.66 1.22 2.05
CA PHE A 10 8.58 1.94 2.92
C PHE A 10 7.81 2.82 3.93
N ALA A 11 6.81 3.57 3.45
CA ALA A 11 6.01 4.44 4.32
C ALA A 11 5.21 3.62 5.35
N LEU A 12 4.69 2.46 4.96
CA LEU A 12 3.98 1.58 5.88
C LEU A 12 4.90 1.04 6.98
N GLU A 13 6.12 0.64 6.61
CA GLU A 13 7.10 0.16 7.59
C GLU A 13 7.47 1.26 8.56
N ARG A 14 7.70 2.48 8.07
CA ARG A 14 8.03 3.63 8.92
C ARG A 14 6.88 3.99 9.84
N THR A 15 5.66 3.96 9.34
CA THR A 15 4.47 4.23 10.16
C THR A 15 4.34 3.21 11.28
N ARG A 16 4.57 1.94 10.98
CA ARG A 16 4.52 0.88 12.00
C ARG A 16 5.60 1.10 13.07
N ARG A 17 6.80 1.46 12.66
CA ARG A 17 7.92 1.70 13.58
C ARG A 17 7.70 2.94 14.43
N ASP A 18 7.25 4.02 13.82
CA ASP A 18 7.17 5.34 14.46
C ASP A 18 5.81 5.64 15.08
N GLY A 19 4.81 4.82 14.82
CA GLY A 19 3.47 4.96 15.41
C GLY A 19 2.52 5.88 14.66
N ALA A 20 2.99 6.60 13.64
CA ALA A 20 2.13 7.51 12.86
C ALA A 20 2.68 7.80 11.48
N TRP A 21 1.77 8.02 10.54
CA TRP A 21 2.11 8.55 9.24
C TRP A 21 2.18 10.08 9.35
N THR A 22 3.26 10.68 8.86
CA THR A 22 3.44 12.12 8.92
C THR A 22 3.77 12.67 7.53
N SER A 23 3.58 13.99 7.35
CA SER A 23 3.92 14.65 6.09
C SER A 23 5.41 14.53 5.75
N ALA A 24 6.27 14.35 6.75
CA ALA A 24 7.69 14.12 6.53
C ALA A 24 7.95 12.84 5.74
N LEU A 25 7.05 11.85 5.80
CA LEU A 25 7.16 10.64 5.00
C LEU A 25 7.03 10.92 3.50
N SER A 26 6.21 11.89 3.11
CA SER A 26 6.10 12.29 1.70
C SER A 26 7.44 12.75 1.16
N ASP A 27 8.14 13.60 1.92
CA ASP A 27 9.46 14.07 1.52
C ASP A 27 10.48 12.96 1.49
N ALA A 28 10.44 12.07 2.48
CA ALA A 28 11.35 10.92 2.54
C ALA A 28 11.14 9.98 1.36
N MET A 29 9.88 9.70 1.00
CA MET A 29 9.57 8.87 -0.16
C MET A 29 10.06 9.49 -1.46
N LYS A 30 9.80 10.78 -1.63
CA LYS A 30 10.21 11.51 -2.82
C LYS A 30 11.71 11.46 -3.01
N THR A 31 12.46 11.73 -1.96
CA THR A 31 13.92 11.77 -2.01
C THR A 31 14.53 10.39 -2.18
N LYS A 32 14.09 9.42 -1.36
CA LYS A 32 14.68 8.08 -1.36
C LYS A 32 14.48 7.35 -2.69
N TYR A 33 13.31 7.50 -3.29
CA TYR A 33 12.94 6.77 -4.50
C TYR A 33 12.96 7.63 -5.77
N ASP A 34 13.34 8.90 -5.63
CA ASP A 34 13.39 9.85 -6.76
C ASP A 34 12.08 9.88 -7.51
N LEU A 35 10.99 10.18 -6.79
CA LEU A 35 9.64 10.16 -7.35
C LEU A 35 9.26 11.50 -7.95
N ASP A 36 8.64 11.47 -9.13
CA ASP A 36 7.97 12.64 -9.67
C ASP A 36 6.65 12.86 -8.91
N SER A 37 5.95 13.96 -9.17
CA SER A 37 4.72 14.31 -8.45
C SER A 37 3.64 13.25 -8.60
N ARG A 38 3.52 12.65 -9.78
CA ARG A 38 2.51 11.64 -10.05
C ARG A 38 2.78 10.34 -9.29
N SER A 39 4.03 9.90 -9.32
CA SER A 39 4.44 8.71 -8.59
C SER A 39 4.36 8.90 -7.09
N LEU A 40 4.70 10.10 -6.60
CA LEU A 40 4.57 10.43 -5.19
C LEU A 40 3.10 10.41 -4.76
N SER A 41 2.20 11.01 -5.55
CA SER A 41 0.77 10.96 -5.27
C SER A 41 0.26 9.53 -5.16
N LEU A 42 0.69 8.66 -6.08
CA LEU A 42 0.31 7.26 -6.06
C LEU A 42 0.80 6.57 -4.78
N ALA A 43 2.08 6.78 -4.43
CA ALA A 43 2.67 6.17 -3.24
C ALA A 43 1.95 6.63 -1.96
N VAL A 44 1.65 7.92 -1.86
CA VAL A 44 0.90 8.48 -0.72
C VAL A 44 -0.50 7.88 -0.65
N SER A 45 -1.20 7.81 -1.79
CA SER A 45 -2.55 7.25 -1.85
C SER A 45 -2.59 5.79 -1.40
N ILE A 46 -1.63 4.99 -1.86
CA ILE A 46 -1.56 3.58 -1.47
C ILE A 46 -1.31 3.46 0.03
N SER A 47 -0.29 4.15 0.56
CA SER A 47 0.06 4.01 1.97
C SER A 47 -1.07 4.48 2.90
N LEU A 48 -1.67 5.63 2.63
CA LEU A 48 -2.79 6.13 3.42
C LEU A 48 -4.02 5.24 3.27
N GLY A 49 -4.29 4.76 2.06
CA GLY A 49 -5.42 3.87 1.81
C GLY A 49 -5.29 2.56 2.57
N VAL A 50 -4.08 1.99 2.62
CA VAL A 50 -3.81 0.78 3.41
C VAL A 50 -4.08 1.06 4.89
N LEU A 51 -3.55 2.17 5.42
CA LEU A 51 -3.73 2.50 6.84
C LEU A 51 -5.19 2.70 7.20
N GLN A 52 -5.97 3.31 6.32
CA GLN A 52 -7.39 3.54 6.54
C GLN A 52 -8.23 2.25 6.45
N ASN A 53 -7.71 1.23 5.79
CA ASN A 53 -8.45 -0.01 5.50
C ASN A 53 -7.75 -1.26 6.04
N THR A 54 -6.85 -1.12 7.00
CA THR A 54 -6.02 -2.24 7.49
C THR A 54 -6.85 -3.44 7.92
N ALA A 55 -7.90 -3.23 8.71
CA ALA A 55 -8.72 -4.34 9.21
C ALA A 55 -9.38 -5.12 8.07
N LEU A 56 -9.92 -4.41 7.08
CA LEU A 56 -10.54 -5.04 5.92
C LEU A 56 -9.52 -5.81 5.09
N LEU A 57 -8.36 -5.21 4.86
CA LEU A 57 -7.31 -5.84 4.07
C LEU A 57 -6.78 -7.10 4.77
N ASP A 58 -6.57 -7.02 6.07
CA ASP A 58 -6.14 -8.18 6.87
C ASP A 58 -7.18 -9.29 6.85
N TYR A 59 -8.45 -8.95 6.88
CA TYR A 59 -9.53 -9.92 6.76
C TYR A 59 -9.40 -10.73 5.46
N TYR A 60 -9.21 -10.05 4.34
CA TYR A 60 -9.04 -10.73 3.06
C TYR A 60 -7.76 -11.56 2.99
N ILE A 61 -6.67 -11.04 3.52
CA ILE A 61 -5.40 -11.77 3.56
C ILE A 61 -5.55 -13.04 4.38
N ASP A 62 -6.17 -12.94 5.56
CA ASP A 62 -6.33 -14.07 6.47
C ASP A 62 -7.26 -15.14 5.89
N LEU A 63 -8.29 -14.73 5.14
CA LEU A 63 -9.17 -15.68 4.44
C LEU A 63 -8.43 -16.50 3.39
N ASN A 64 -7.41 -15.93 2.77
CA ASN A 64 -6.74 -16.51 1.63
C ASN A 64 -5.37 -17.10 1.95
N SER A 65 -4.99 -17.14 3.23
CA SER A 65 -3.69 -17.64 3.65
C SER A 65 -3.84 -18.59 4.84
N LYS A 66 -3.35 -19.81 4.67
CA LYS A 66 -3.36 -20.82 5.74
C LYS A 66 -2.36 -20.50 6.84
N SER A 67 -1.36 -19.71 6.55
CA SER A 67 -0.27 -19.36 7.48
C SER A 67 -0.23 -17.88 7.76
N ALA A 68 -1.39 -17.22 7.82
CA ALA A 68 -1.48 -15.77 7.99
C ALA A 68 -0.71 -15.26 9.21
N SER A 69 -0.74 -16.00 10.32
CA SER A 69 -0.05 -15.63 11.56
C SER A 69 1.48 -15.67 11.44
N LYS A 70 2.00 -16.35 10.41
CA LYS A 70 3.44 -16.50 10.19
C LYS A 70 3.99 -15.53 9.15
N ILE A 71 3.15 -14.66 8.59
CA ILE A 71 3.57 -13.69 7.57
C ILE A 71 4.39 -12.60 8.26
N GLU A 72 5.61 -12.36 7.76
CA GLU A 72 6.44 -11.27 8.26
C GLU A 72 5.76 -9.92 8.05
N PRO A 73 5.96 -8.95 8.95
CA PRO A 73 5.30 -7.65 8.84
C PRO A 73 5.52 -6.94 7.51
N LYS A 74 6.73 -6.99 6.97
CA LYS A 74 7.01 -6.36 5.67
C LYS A 74 6.26 -7.05 4.53
N VAL A 75 6.21 -8.37 4.55
CA VAL A 75 5.48 -9.14 3.54
C VAL A 75 3.99 -8.84 3.64
N ARG A 76 3.48 -8.72 4.85
CA ARG A 76 2.07 -8.36 5.06
C ARG A 76 1.78 -6.96 4.51
N ASP A 77 2.69 -6.01 4.68
CA ASP A 77 2.52 -4.66 4.09
C ASP A 77 2.48 -4.72 2.56
N ILE A 78 3.31 -5.57 1.96
CA ILE A 78 3.29 -5.78 0.51
C ILE A 78 1.94 -6.36 0.08
N MET A 79 1.44 -7.35 0.81
CA MET A 79 0.15 -7.97 0.52
C MET A 79 -1.01 -6.98 0.71
N ARG A 80 -0.96 -6.17 1.77
CA ARG A 80 -1.96 -5.12 2.00
C ARG A 80 -1.98 -4.10 0.87
N SER A 81 -0.80 -3.69 0.41
CA SER A 81 -0.68 -2.74 -0.70
C SER A 81 -1.26 -3.31 -1.99
N GLY A 82 -0.97 -4.57 -2.29
CA GLY A 82 -1.53 -5.26 -3.46
C GLY A 82 -3.04 -5.40 -3.37
N ALA A 83 -3.55 -5.84 -2.22
CA ALA A 83 -4.97 -6.00 -1.99
C ALA A 83 -5.72 -4.66 -2.08
N TYR A 84 -5.13 -3.60 -1.53
CA TYR A 84 -5.72 -2.26 -1.61
C TYR A 84 -5.89 -1.81 -3.05
N GLN A 85 -4.85 -1.99 -3.85
CA GLN A 85 -4.89 -1.61 -5.27
C GLN A 85 -5.97 -2.40 -6.02
N LEU A 86 -6.05 -3.70 -5.79
CA LEU A 86 -7.04 -4.54 -6.46
C LEU A 86 -8.47 -4.17 -6.07
N ILE A 87 -8.71 -3.90 -4.79
CA ILE A 87 -10.07 -3.65 -4.29
C ILE A 87 -10.53 -2.22 -4.55
N PHE A 88 -9.64 -1.24 -4.39
CA PHE A 88 -10.01 0.16 -4.40
C PHE A 88 -9.50 0.98 -5.59
N MET A 89 -8.42 0.55 -6.25
CA MET A 89 -7.77 1.36 -7.29
C MET A 89 -7.88 0.78 -8.69
N ASP A 90 -7.86 -0.53 -8.83
CA ASP A 90 -7.90 -1.18 -10.14
C ASP A 90 -9.33 -1.45 -10.60
N LYS A 91 -10.22 -0.53 -10.29
CA LYS A 91 -11.62 -0.64 -10.75
C LYS A 91 -11.69 -0.35 -12.23
N ILE A 92 -12.01 -1.38 -12.99
CA ILE A 92 -12.30 -1.22 -14.41
C ILE A 92 -13.77 -0.79 -14.52
N PRO A 93 -14.07 0.37 -15.13
CA PRO A 93 -15.46 0.76 -15.35
C PRO A 93 -16.22 -0.35 -16.09
N ALA A 94 -17.49 -0.53 -15.77
CA ALA A 94 -18.30 -1.57 -16.39
C ALA A 94 -18.25 -1.54 -17.92
N SER A 95 -18.25 -0.35 -18.50
CA SER A 95 -18.16 -0.17 -19.95
C SER A 95 -16.81 -0.67 -20.51
N ALA A 96 -15.72 -0.49 -19.77
CA ALA A 96 -14.41 -0.95 -20.20
C ALA A 96 -14.26 -2.46 -19.98
N ALA A 97 -14.86 -2.99 -18.92
CA ALA A 97 -14.80 -4.41 -18.62
C ALA A 97 -15.51 -5.28 -19.64
N VAL A 98 -16.51 -4.74 -20.32
CA VAL A 98 -17.29 -5.43 -21.35
C VAL A 98 -16.57 -5.43 -22.69
N ASN A 99 -15.66 -4.54 -22.88
CA ASN A 99 -14.88 -4.42 -24.10
C ASN A 99 -13.62 -5.25 -24.04
#